data_12af7a99def1b9fa5af413a235cde0da
#
_entry.id   12af7a99def1b9fa5af413a235cde0da
#
_cell.length_a   1.000
_cell.length_b   1.000
_cell.length_c   1.000
_cell.angle_alpha   90.00
_cell.angle_beta   90.00
_cell.angle_gamma   90.00
#
_symmetry.space_group_name_H-M   'P 1'
#
loop_
_entity.id
_entity.type
_entity.pdbx_description
1 polymer ?
#
loop_
_entity_poly.entity_id
_entity_poly.type
_entity_poly.pdbx_seq_one_letter_code
_entity_poly.pdbx_strand_id
1 'polypeptide(L)'
;MARYSVVLIPNSFMWWIMNSSDRIMVSSMISVAANGIYAVSYKFPTLVSTLTTIFNQAWSYSAIREEGTDDESEYNNKIFRVLIGIVMLIGIGLLTFMKPFLSVYVGKEYYSAWKYTPFLTVGCVYLTMASLMATSYTVHKDSFGYLFSGTFGAIFNIAMNFILIPQVGVYGAAIATCISYILVFVFRLFHTRKYIQYNINNKEFIVGSTALVLSAGLMFIDNRFGFLLQCVILAVTIYLFSDIWLPIVRKILKLKGR
;
A
#
# COMPACT_ATOMS: atom_id res chain seq x y z
N MET A 1 -18.64 -24.37 3.01
CA MET A 1 -18.86 -23.11 2.27
C MET A 1 -19.53 -22.06 3.15
N ALA A 2 -20.76 -22.23 3.67
CA ALA A 2 -21.47 -21.23 4.47
C ALA A 2 -20.67 -20.69 5.67
N ARG A 3 -20.03 -21.56 6.47
CA ARG A 3 -19.23 -21.16 7.64
C ARG A 3 -18.03 -20.26 7.28
N TYR A 4 -17.42 -20.46 6.12
CA TYR A 4 -16.36 -19.60 5.61
C TYR A 4 -16.90 -18.23 5.21
N SER A 5 -18.01 -18.19 4.47
CA SER A 5 -18.61 -16.94 3.96
C SER A 5 -19.15 -16.04 5.08
N VAL A 6 -19.73 -16.61 6.13
CA VAL A 6 -20.24 -15.86 7.28
C VAL A 6 -19.14 -15.07 7.99
N VAL A 7 -17.93 -15.60 8.10
CA VAL A 7 -16.78 -14.90 8.72
C VAL A 7 -16.23 -13.77 7.83
N LEU A 8 -16.46 -13.81 6.52
CA LEU A 8 -16.03 -12.74 5.61
C LEU A 8 -16.85 -11.46 5.73
N ILE A 9 -18.11 -11.54 6.20
CA ILE A 9 -18.96 -10.35 6.40
C ILE A 9 -18.35 -9.42 7.47
N PRO A 10 -18.07 -9.87 8.72
CA PRO A 10 -17.34 -9.07 9.70
C PRO A 10 -16.00 -8.55 9.19
N ASN A 11 -15.24 -9.36 8.43
CA ASN A 11 -13.98 -8.92 7.86
C ASN A 11 -14.14 -7.73 6.91
N SER A 12 -15.14 -7.75 6.03
CA SER A 12 -15.43 -6.62 5.13
C SER A 12 -15.81 -5.36 5.92
N PHE A 13 -16.54 -5.53 7.01
CA PHE A 13 -16.91 -4.44 7.91
C PHE A 13 -15.68 -3.83 8.62
N MET A 14 -14.75 -4.66 9.10
CA MET A 14 -13.50 -4.19 9.70
C MET A 14 -12.62 -3.42 8.70
N TRP A 15 -12.56 -3.86 7.45
CA TRP A 15 -11.87 -3.13 6.40
C TRP A 15 -12.54 -1.80 6.07
N TRP A 16 -13.87 -1.74 6.06
CA TRP A 16 -14.60 -0.49 5.89
C TRP A 16 -14.33 0.48 7.04
N ILE A 17 -14.34 0.00 8.27
CA ILE A 17 -13.98 0.80 9.46
C ILE A 17 -12.56 1.36 9.29
N MET A 18 -11.58 0.51 8.99
CA MET A 18 -10.18 0.92 8.88
C MET A 18 -9.95 1.97 7.79
N ASN A 19 -10.75 1.96 6.71
CA ASN A 19 -10.62 2.91 5.61
C ASN A 19 -11.49 4.18 5.77
N SER A 20 -12.39 4.21 6.74
CA SER A 20 -13.36 5.32 6.91
C SER A 20 -13.26 6.01 8.26
N SER A 21 -12.74 5.32 9.29
CA SER A 21 -12.66 5.84 10.66
C SER A 21 -11.86 7.13 10.75
N ASP A 22 -10.73 7.20 10.08
CA ASP A 22 -9.85 8.37 10.03
C ASP A 22 -10.58 9.61 9.48
N ARG A 23 -11.36 9.47 8.42
CA ARG A 23 -12.13 10.57 7.82
C ARG A 23 -13.26 11.03 8.73
N ILE A 24 -13.97 10.10 9.37
CA ILE A 24 -15.03 10.41 10.32
C ILE A 24 -14.41 11.15 11.52
N MET A 25 -13.29 10.67 12.03
CA MET A 25 -12.61 11.29 13.18
C MET A 25 -12.02 12.66 12.84
N VAL A 26 -11.39 12.84 11.67
CA VAL A 26 -10.91 14.16 11.22
C VAL A 26 -12.08 15.13 11.07
N SER A 27 -13.19 14.69 10.50
CA SER A 27 -14.38 15.54 10.32
C SER A 27 -14.99 15.96 11.66
N SER A 28 -15.07 15.04 12.64
CA SER A 28 -15.70 15.28 13.94
C SER A 28 -14.79 16.00 14.94
N MET A 29 -13.49 15.72 14.92
CA MET A 29 -12.53 16.23 15.90
C MET A 29 -11.84 17.53 15.45
N ILE A 30 -11.79 17.80 14.14
CA ILE A 30 -11.13 18.99 13.58
C ILE A 30 -12.15 19.84 12.82
N SER A 31 -12.50 19.45 11.59
CA SER A 31 -13.53 20.10 10.77
C SER A 31 -13.80 19.34 9.47
N VAL A 32 -14.95 19.62 8.84
CA VAL A 32 -15.32 19.11 7.51
C VAL A 32 -14.35 19.61 6.44
N ALA A 33 -13.87 20.85 6.55
CA ALA A 33 -12.90 21.42 5.62
C ALA A 33 -11.56 20.67 5.67
N ALA A 34 -11.06 20.36 6.89
CA ALA A 34 -9.85 19.55 7.09
C ALA A 34 -10.01 18.14 6.50
N ASN A 35 -11.18 17.53 6.67
CA ASN A 35 -11.50 16.24 6.04
C ASN A 35 -11.51 16.32 4.51
N GLY A 36 -11.97 17.43 3.92
CA GLY A 36 -11.89 17.66 2.48
C GLY A 36 -10.45 17.63 1.95
N ILE A 37 -9.52 18.30 2.62
CA ILE A 37 -8.08 18.28 2.28
C ILE A 37 -7.50 16.88 2.46
N TYR A 38 -7.83 16.20 3.56
CA TYR A 38 -7.40 14.83 3.83
C TYR A 38 -7.93 13.85 2.77
N ALA A 39 -9.17 14.01 2.34
CA ALA A 39 -9.78 13.18 1.29
C ALA A 39 -9.04 13.34 -0.07
N VAL A 40 -8.58 14.56 -0.39
CA VAL A 40 -7.76 14.81 -1.59
C VAL A 40 -6.40 14.12 -1.47
N SER A 41 -5.75 14.20 -0.30
CA SER A 41 -4.45 13.55 -0.07
C SER A 41 -4.50 12.02 -0.20
N TYR A 42 -5.67 11.43 0.05
CA TYR A 42 -5.90 9.98 -0.02
C TYR A 42 -6.14 9.48 -1.46
N LYS A 43 -6.62 10.33 -2.37
CA LYS A 43 -7.01 9.92 -3.74
C LYS A 43 -5.86 9.28 -4.53
N PHE A 44 -4.64 9.83 -4.42
CA PHE A 44 -3.50 9.35 -5.21
C PHE A 44 -2.92 8.04 -4.65
N PRO A 45 -2.68 7.90 -3.34
CA PRO A 45 -2.28 6.62 -2.76
C PRO A 45 -3.25 5.47 -3.08
N THR A 46 -4.57 5.75 -3.17
CA THR A 46 -5.55 4.71 -3.51
C THR A 46 -5.44 4.19 -4.95
N LEU A 47 -4.77 4.89 -5.85
CA LEU A 47 -4.45 4.36 -7.19
C LEU A 47 -3.57 3.11 -7.09
N VAL A 48 -2.62 3.09 -6.15
CA VAL A 48 -1.78 1.92 -5.88
C VAL A 48 -2.66 0.73 -5.48
N SER A 49 -3.58 0.95 -4.54
CA SER A 49 -4.50 -0.09 -4.06
C SER A 49 -5.44 -0.60 -5.16
N THR A 50 -5.92 0.28 -6.04
CA THR A 50 -6.80 -0.09 -7.14
C THR A 50 -6.09 -1.01 -8.14
N LEU A 51 -4.88 -0.64 -8.56
CA LEU A 51 -4.06 -1.47 -9.45
C LEU A 51 -3.78 -2.85 -8.83
N THR A 52 -3.53 -2.86 -7.53
CA THR A 52 -3.30 -4.11 -6.79
C THR A 52 -4.54 -4.97 -6.70
N THR A 53 -5.71 -4.38 -6.54
CA THR A 53 -6.97 -5.15 -6.51
C THR A 53 -7.18 -5.92 -7.80
N ILE A 54 -6.95 -5.28 -8.96
CA ILE A 54 -7.03 -5.92 -10.28
C ILE A 54 -6.01 -7.05 -10.37
N PHE A 55 -4.77 -6.79 -9.95
CA PHE A 55 -3.71 -7.80 -9.95
C PHE A 55 -4.07 -8.99 -9.04
N ASN A 56 -4.52 -8.73 -7.81
CA ASN A 56 -4.87 -9.78 -6.84
C ASN A 56 -6.03 -10.65 -7.32
N GLN A 57 -7.02 -10.08 -8.01
CA GLN A 57 -8.11 -10.86 -8.60
C GLN A 57 -7.57 -11.88 -9.63
N ALA A 58 -6.73 -11.43 -10.56
CA ALA A 58 -6.11 -12.33 -11.54
C ALA A 58 -5.16 -13.35 -10.87
N TRP A 59 -4.40 -12.90 -9.88
CA TRP A 59 -3.45 -13.71 -9.14
C TRP A 59 -4.11 -14.83 -8.31
N SER A 60 -5.21 -14.53 -7.63
CA SER A 60 -5.89 -15.51 -6.76
C SER A 60 -6.27 -16.78 -7.48
N TYR A 61 -6.67 -16.71 -8.77
CA TYR A 61 -6.96 -17.90 -9.57
C TYR A 61 -5.70 -18.75 -9.81
N SER A 62 -4.56 -18.12 -10.06
CA SER A 62 -3.31 -18.84 -10.28
C SER A 62 -2.80 -19.45 -8.98
N ALA A 63 -2.90 -18.74 -7.85
CA ALA A 63 -2.50 -19.23 -6.53
C ALA A 63 -3.30 -20.47 -6.10
N ILE A 64 -4.62 -20.52 -6.40
CA ILE A 64 -5.46 -21.70 -6.12
C ILE A 64 -5.03 -22.91 -6.96
N ARG A 65 -4.54 -22.71 -8.19
CA ARG A 65 -4.09 -23.82 -9.05
C ARG A 65 -2.75 -24.40 -8.60
N GLU A 66 -1.91 -23.60 -7.98
CA GLU A 66 -0.59 -24.01 -7.50
C GLU A 66 -0.64 -24.55 -6.06
N GLU A 67 -1.82 -24.49 -5.39
CA GLU A 67 -2.00 -25.01 -4.02
C GLU A 67 -1.58 -26.48 -3.91
N GLY A 68 -0.66 -26.76 -2.98
CA GLY A 68 -0.17 -28.11 -2.70
C GLY A 68 0.82 -28.69 -3.72
N THR A 69 1.33 -27.88 -4.65
CA THR A 69 2.44 -28.29 -5.52
C THR A 69 3.79 -28.07 -4.83
N ASP A 70 4.81 -28.83 -5.24
CA ASP A 70 6.17 -28.66 -4.70
C ASP A 70 6.75 -27.26 -4.95
N ASP A 71 6.28 -26.58 -6.01
CA ASP A 71 6.74 -25.26 -6.45
C ASP A 71 5.90 -24.10 -5.88
N GLU A 72 4.88 -24.35 -5.07
CA GLU A 72 3.96 -23.34 -4.55
C GLU A 72 4.68 -22.16 -3.90
N SER A 73 5.64 -22.44 -3.02
CA SER A 73 6.39 -21.42 -2.29
C SER A 73 7.28 -20.57 -3.21
N GLU A 74 7.97 -21.20 -4.15
CA GLU A 74 8.84 -20.50 -5.10
C GLU A 74 8.02 -19.62 -6.04
N TYR A 75 6.91 -20.12 -6.55
CA TYR A 75 6.01 -19.39 -7.42
C TYR A 75 5.44 -18.14 -6.73
N ASN A 76 4.91 -18.30 -5.51
CA ASN A 76 4.38 -17.18 -4.72
C ASN A 76 5.45 -16.14 -4.41
N ASN A 77 6.67 -16.55 -4.08
CA ASN A 77 7.78 -15.63 -3.81
C ASN A 77 8.23 -14.86 -5.05
N LYS A 78 8.23 -15.50 -6.23
CA LYS A 78 8.55 -14.84 -7.51
C LYS A 78 7.54 -13.73 -7.82
N ILE A 79 6.26 -14.00 -7.64
CA ILE A 79 5.21 -13.00 -7.86
C ILE A 79 5.27 -11.89 -6.81
N PHE A 80 5.50 -12.25 -5.56
CA PHE A 80 5.64 -11.28 -4.47
C PHE A 80 6.80 -10.31 -4.73
N ARG A 81 7.95 -10.82 -5.20
CA ARG A 81 9.09 -10.02 -5.61
C ARG A 81 8.74 -9.03 -6.74
N VAL A 82 8.06 -9.50 -7.78
CA VAL A 82 7.61 -8.65 -8.90
C VAL A 82 6.65 -7.57 -8.42
N LEU A 83 5.69 -7.92 -7.56
CA LEU A 83 4.73 -6.97 -6.99
C LEU A 83 5.45 -5.90 -6.17
N ILE A 84 6.37 -6.30 -5.27
CA ILE A 84 7.18 -5.36 -4.49
C ILE A 84 7.85 -4.34 -5.41
N GLY A 85 8.57 -4.80 -6.42
CA GLY A 85 9.29 -3.91 -7.33
C GLY A 85 8.38 -2.93 -8.05
N ILE A 86 7.25 -3.39 -8.57
CA ILE A 86 6.28 -2.53 -9.27
C ILE A 86 5.66 -1.51 -8.31
N VAL A 87 5.19 -1.95 -7.15
CA VAL A 87 4.47 -1.09 -6.19
C VAL A 87 5.40 -0.06 -5.57
N MET A 88 6.67 -0.42 -5.30
CA MET A 88 7.69 0.53 -4.86
C MET A 88 7.97 1.59 -5.92
N LEU A 89 8.13 1.22 -7.19
CA LEU A 89 8.34 2.17 -8.29
C LEU A 89 7.15 3.12 -8.44
N ILE A 90 5.92 2.61 -8.38
CA ILE A 90 4.72 3.44 -8.45
C ILE A 90 4.65 4.39 -7.25
N GLY A 91 4.92 3.91 -6.03
CA GLY A 91 4.90 4.71 -4.81
C GLY A 91 5.94 5.84 -4.85
N ILE A 92 7.18 5.54 -5.22
CA ILE A 92 8.26 6.54 -5.37
C ILE A 92 7.92 7.54 -6.47
N GLY A 93 7.40 7.07 -7.61
CA GLY A 93 6.94 7.93 -8.71
C GLY A 93 5.83 8.88 -8.28
N LEU A 94 4.81 8.38 -7.55
CA LEU A 94 3.75 9.23 -7.00
C LEU A 94 4.30 10.29 -6.05
N LEU A 95 5.22 9.95 -5.14
CA LEU A 95 5.83 10.91 -4.23
C LEU A 95 6.64 11.98 -5.00
N THR A 96 7.40 11.57 -6.01
CA THR A 96 8.23 12.49 -6.81
C THR A 96 7.38 13.52 -7.54
N PHE A 97 6.29 13.10 -8.18
CA PHE A 97 5.47 13.99 -9.02
C PHE A 97 4.25 14.57 -8.31
N MET A 98 4.05 14.29 -7.02
CA MET A 98 2.85 14.71 -6.30
C MET A 98 2.69 16.24 -6.22
N LYS A 99 3.73 16.98 -5.81
CA LYS A 99 3.65 18.45 -5.70
C LYS A 99 3.37 19.12 -7.06
N PRO A 100 4.13 18.84 -8.14
CA PRO A 100 3.82 19.36 -9.48
C PRO A 100 2.41 19.01 -9.93
N PHE A 101 1.98 17.78 -9.69
CA PHE A 101 0.67 17.33 -10.11
C PHE A 101 -0.45 18.07 -9.36
N LEU A 102 -0.37 18.16 -8.03
CA LEU A 102 -1.38 18.87 -7.24
C LEU A 102 -1.44 20.37 -7.58
N SER A 103 -0.30 20.99 -7.92
CA SER A 103 -0.29 22.41 -8.28
C SER A 103 -1.09 22.73 -9.54
N VAL A 104 -1.27 21.76 -10.43
CA VAL A 104 -2.03 21.91 -11.69
C VAL A 104 -3.45 21.36 -11.57
N TYR A 105 -3.63 20.26 -10.83
CA TYR A 105 -4.87 19.48 -10.87
C TYR A 105 -5.90 19.89 -9.80
N VAL A 106 -5.48 20.44 -8.65
CA VAL A 106 -6.40 20.81 -7.57
C VAL A 106 -6.45 22.32 -7.37
N GLY A 107 -7.60 22.80 -6.85
CA GLY A 107 -7.72 24.20 -6.43
C GLY A 107 -6.73 24.55 -5.32
N LYS A 108 -6.32 25.82 -5.27
CA LYS A 108 -5.31 26.33 -4.31
C LYS A 108 -5.60 25.97 -2.86
N GLU A 109 -6.87 25.88 -2.49
CA GLU A 109 -7.34 25.51 -1.14
C GLU A 109 -6.95 24.07 -0.75
N TYR A 110 -6.88 23.17 -1.74
CA TYR A 110 -6.55 21.75 -1.51
C TYR A 110 -5.06 21.44 -1.75
N TYR A 111 -4.25 22.41 -2.18
CA TYR A 111 -2.84 22.16 -2.44
C TYR A 111 -2.11 21.62 -1.21
N SER A 112 -2.50 22.05 -0.01
CA SER A 112 -1.92 21.56 1.26
C SER A 112 -2.06 20.04 1.49
N ALA A 113 -2.86 19.34 0.69
CA ALA A 113 -3.01 17.88 0.72
C ALA A 113 -1.68 17.14 0.52
N TRP A 114 -0.70 17.74 -0.19
CA TRP A 114 0.62 17.15 -0.37
C TRP A 114 1.31 16.80 0.95
N LYS A 115 1.01 17.52 2.04
CA LYS A 115 1.63 17.34 3.36
C LYS A 115 1.30 15.97 3.98
N TYR A 116 0.14 15.41 3.70
CA TYR A 116 -0.35 14.15 4.26
C TYR A 116 -0.08 12.97 3.33
N THR A 117 0.03 13.21 2.03
CA THR A 117 0.22 12.21 0.97
C THR A 117 1.43 11.30 1.21
N PRO A 118 2.60 11.75 1.71
CA PRO A 118 3.75 10.88 1.93
C PRO A 118 3.44 9.71 2.86
N PHE A 119 2.80 9.99 4.01
CA PHE A 119 2.43 8.96 4.97
C PHE A 119 1.43 7.96 4.37
N LEU A 120 0.41 8.48 3.70
CA LEU A 120 -0.61 7.66 3.07
C LEU A 120 -0.04 6.80 1.94
N THR A 121 0.89 7.32 1.13
CA THR A 121 1.54 6.56 0.06
C THR A 121 2.39 5.42 0.62
N VAL A 122 3.22 5.71 1.62
CA VAL A 122 4.01 4.66 2.30
C VAL A 122 3.07 3.59 2.85
N GLY A 123 2.04 3.98 3.60
CA GLY A 123 1.06 3.04 4.15
C GLY A 123 0.39 2.18 3.07
N CYS A 124 -0.09 2.79 1.97
CA CYS A 124 -0.75 2.07 0.87
C CYS A 124 0.18 1.07 0.17
N VAL A 125 1.46 1.40 0.01
CA VAL A 125 2.45 0.46 -0.54
C VAL A 125 2.58 -0.79 0.34
N TYR A 126 2.71 -0.63 1.66
CA TYR A 126 2.78 -1.78 2.58
C TYR A 126 1.45 -2.55 2.66
N LEU A 127 0.31 -1.85 2.64
CA LEU A 127 -1.00 -2.50 2.60
C LEU A 127 -1.16 -3.35 1.33
N THR A 128 -0.64 -2.88 0.21
CA THR A 128 -0.64 -3.61 -1.06
C THR A 128 0.10 -4.94 -0.95
N MET A 129 1.30 -4.93 -0.35
CA MET A 129 2.05 -6.16 -0.09
C MET A 129 1.30 -7.08 0.89
N ALA A 130 0.70 -6.50 1.93
CA ALA A 130 -0.15 -7.25 2.85
C ALA A 130 -1.38 -7.88 2.18
N SER A 131 -1.94 -7.23 1.16
CA SER A 131 -3.10 -7.73 0.41
C SER A 131 -2.75 -8.96 -0.44
N LEU A 132 -1.54 -9.01 -1.00
CA LEU A 132 -1.08 -10.22 -1.68
C LEU A 132 -0.93 -11.39 -0.70
N MET A 133 -0.32 -11.16 0.47
CA MET A 133 -0.20 -12.19 1.51
C MET A 133 -1.55 -12.70 1.99
N ALA A 134 -2.60 -11.86 1.95
CA ALA A 134 -3.96 -12.26 2.31
C ALA A 134 -4.54 -13.32 1.38
N THR A 135 -4.03 -13.48 0.15
CA THR A 135 -4.44 -14.57 -0.75
C THR A 135 -4.16 -15.93 -0.13
N SER A 136 -3.09 -16.08 0.67
CA SER A 136 -2.82 -17.33 1.39
C SER A 136 -3.97 -17.74 2.33
N TYR A 137 -4.66 -16.78 2.96
CA TYR A 137 -5.84 -17.10 3.78
C TYR A 137 -7.00 -17.62 2.93
N THR A 138 -7.17 -17.08 1.72
CA THR A 138 -8.23 -17.49 0.81
C THR A 138 -7.96 -18.87 0.24
N VAL A 139 -6.75 -19.13 -0.19
CA VAL A 139 -6.29 -20.43 -0.72
C VAL A 139 -6.47 -21.52 0.33
N HIS A 140 -5.96 -21.31 1.55
CA HIS A 140 -6.02 -22.28 2.64
C HIS A 140 -7.32 -22.21 3.48
N LYS A 141 -8.33 -21.44 3.02
CA LYS A 141 -9.65 -21.30 3.68
C LYS A 141 -9.59 -20.86 5.16
N ASP A 142 -8.53 -20.10 5.54
CA ASP A 142 -8.36 -19.55 6.88
C ASP A 142 -9.06 -18.18 7.01
N SER A 143 -10.40 -18.21 7.06
CA SER A 143 -11.21 -16.99 7.23
C SER A 143 -10.97 -16.28 8.57
N PHE A 144 -10.63 -17.03 9.63
CA PHE A 144 -10.33 -16.44 10.94
C PHE A 144 -9.00 -15.67 10.93
N GLY A 145 -7.94 -16.22 10.36
CA GLY A 145 -6.67 -15.51 10.21
C GLY A 145 -6.83 -14.22 9.38
N TYR A 146 -7.67 -14.28 8.34
CA TYR A 146 -7.98 -13.10 7.54
C TYR A 146 -8.73 -12.04 8.36
N LEU A 147 -9.81 -12.43 9.06
CA LEU A 147 -10.57 -11.55 9.94
C LEU A 147 -9.69 -10.96 11.05
N PHE A 148 -8.86 -11.77 11.70
CA PHE A 148 -8.00 -11.32 12.80
C PHE A 148 -7.00 -10.26 12.34
N SER A 149 -6.39 -10.43 11.16
CA SER A 149 -5.46 -9.45 10.59
C SER A 149 -6.12 -8.10 10.27
N GLY A 150 -7.36 -8.12 9.77
CA GLY A 150 -8.14 -6.92 9.50
C GLY A 150 -8.59 -6.20 10.78
N THR A 151 -9.12 -6.98 11.74
CA THR A 151 -9.57 -6.47 13.05
C THR A 151 -8.43 -5.84 13.83
N PHE A 152 -7.25 -6.49 13.87
CA PHE A 152 -6.05 -5.95 14.49
C PHE A 152 -5.67 -4.58 13.90
N GLY A 153 -5.64 -4.47 12.56
CA GLY A 153 -5.36 -3.21 11.89
C GLY A 153 -6.39 -2.12 12.20
N ALA A 154 -7.69 -2.46 12.20
CA ALA A 154 -8.76 -1.52 12.46
C ALA A 154 -8.73 -0.99 13.91
N ILE A 155 -8.58 -1.86 14.90
CA ILE A 155 -8.49 -1.46 16.31
C ILE A 155 -7.28 -0.55 16.53
N PHE A 156 -6.12 -0.94 15.98
CA PHE A 156 -4.92 -0.14 16.12
C PHE A 156 -5.05 1.23 15.44
N ASN A 157 -5.65 1.28 14.24
CA ASN A 157 -5.91 2.53 13.52
C ASN A 157 -6.79 3.48 14.34
N ILE A 158 -7.91 2.98 14.89
CA ILE A 158 -8.82 3.78 15.71
C ILE A 158 -8.11 4.30 16.96
N ALA A 159 -7.39 3.44 17.68
CA ALA A 159 -6.66 3.82 18.89
C ALA A 159 -5.62 4.91 18.60
N MET A 160 -4.83 4.74 17.54
CA MET A 160 -3.83 5.72 17.13
C MET A 160 -4.45 7.04 16.66
N ASN A 161 -5.59 7.00 15.96
CA ASN A 161 -6.32 8.19 15.59
C ASN A 161 -6.79 8.98 16.81
N PHE A 162 -7.35 8.31 17.83
CA PHE A 162 -7.76 8.96 19.09
C PHE A 162 -6.60 9.64 19.83
N ILE A 163 -5.41 9.07 19.74
CA ILE A 163 -4.21 9.61 20.40
C ILE A 163 -3.60 10.74 19.57
N LEU A 164 -3.42 10.54 18.26
CA LEU A 164 -2.61 11.43 17.44
C LEU A 164 -3.41 12.61 16.85
N ILE A 165 -4.69 12.45 16.52
CA ILE A 165 -5.48 13.55 15.95
C ILE A 165 -5.54 14.75 16.90
N PRO A 166 -5.80 14.61 18.22
CA PRO A 166 -5.77 15.74 19.13
C PRO A 166 -4.42 16.44 19.28
N GLN A 167 -3.32 15.70 19.08
CA GLN A 167 -1.95 16.21 19.27
C GLN A 167 -1.40 16.93 18.04
N VAL A 168 -1.59 16.33 16.84
CA VAL A 168 -0.95 16.80 15.61
C VAL A 168 -1.93 17.01 14.46
N GLY A 169 -3.22 17.05 14.75
CA GLY A 169 -4.28 17.34 13.79
C GLY A 169 -4.36 16.28 12.68
N VAL A 170 -4.55 16.74 11.42
CA VAL A 170 -4.69 15.86 10.25
C VAL A 170 -3.46 14.98 10.01
N TYR A 171 -2.27 15.44 10.41
CA TYR A 171 -1.07 14.59 10.40
C TYR A 171 -1.24 13.34 11.23
N GLY A 172 -1.96 13.45 12.36
CA GLY A 172 -2.24 12.31 13.24
C GLY A 172 -2.99 11.21 12.51
N ALA A 173 -4.00 11.56 11.73
CA ALA A 173 -4.75 10.60 10.92
C ALA A 173 -3.86 9.92 9.85
N ALA A 174 -3.06 10.71 9.12
CA ALA A 174 -2.17 10.18 8.09
C ALA A 174 -1.10 9.22 8.67
N ILE A 175 -0.50 9.59 9.81
CA ILE A 175 0.50 8.77 10.52
C ILE A 175 -0.15 7.51 11.09
N ALA A 176 -1.31 7.62 11.75
CA ALA A 176 -2.05 6.48 12.29
C ALA A 176 -2.37 5.45 11.20
N THR A 177 -2.84 5.91 10.05
CA THR A 177 -3.13 5.04 8.89
C THR A 177 -1.87 4.39 8.34
N CYS A 178 -0.77 5.14 8.18
CA CYS A 178 0.52 4.61 7.74
C CYS A 178 1.00 3.48 8.65
N ILE A 179 1.05 3.73 9.95
CA ILE A 179 1.54 2.76 10.94
C ILE A 179 0.62 1.53 10.97
N SER A 180 -0.70 1.72 10.94
CA SER A 180 -1.66 0.62 10.95
C SER A 180 -1.49 -0.30 9.74
N TYR A 181 -1.26 0.24 8.55
CA TYR A 181 -1.03 -0.53 7.34
C TYR A 181 0.30 -1.30 7.37
N ILE A 182 1.35 -0.67 7.90
CA ILE A 182 2.64 -1.35 8.12
C ILE A 182 2.46 -2.49 9.15
N LEU A 183 1.71 -2.27 10.22
CA LEU A 183 1.46 -3.31 11.22
C LEU A 183 0.64 -4.49 10.66
N VAL A 184 -0.35 -4.22 9.81
CA VAL A 184 -1.07 -5.29 9.10
C VAL A 184 -0.12 -6.09 8.20
N PHE A 185 0.80 -5.43 7.50
CA PHE A 185 1.83 -6.09 6.70
C PHE A 185 2.72 -6.98 7.57
N VAL A 186 3.26 -6.44 8.66
CA VAL A 186 4.12 -7.18 9.59
C VAL A 186 3.37 -8.36 10.21
N PHE A 187 2.13 -8.13 10.67
CA PHE A 187 1.29 -9.21 11.22
C PHE A 187 1.11 -10.35 10.21
N ARG A 188 0.73 -10.02 8.97
CA ARG A 188 0.54 -11.02 7.92
C ARG A 188 1.82 -11.73 7.54
N LEU A 189 2.94 -11.02 7.49
CA LEU A 189 4.24 -11.60 7.20
C LEU A 189 4.59 -12.74 8.18
N PHE A 190 4.26 -12.58 9.46
CA PHE A 190 4.50 -13.61 10.47
C PHE A 190 3.40 -14.68 10.49
N HIS A 191 2.14 -14.27 10.39
CA HIS A 191 1.00 -15.18 10.54
C HIS A 191 0.83 -16.12 9.34
N THR A 192 1.17 -15.67 8.12
CA THR A 192 1.08 -16.49 6.91
C THR A 192 2.25 -17.45 6.73
N ARG A 193 3.30 -17.38 7.57
CA ARG A 193 4.45 -18.32 7.51
C ARG A 193 4.06 -19.80 7.65
N LYS A 194 2.94 -20.08 8.29
CA LYS A 194 2.39 -21.45 8.39
C LYS A 194 1.93 -22.02 7.05
N TYR A 195 1.76 -21.17 6.04
CA TYR A 195 1.38 -21.55 4.68
C TYR A 195 2.54 -21.30 3.72
N ILE A 196 2.95 -20.05 3.60
CA ILE A 196 4.00 -19.61 2.68
C ILE A 196 4.96 -18.68 3.43
N GLN A 197 6.26 -18.98 3.34
CA GLN A 197 7.30 -18.08 3.85
C GLN A 197 7.64 -17.05 2.77
N TYR A 198 7.04 -15.87 2.87
CA TYR A 198 7.35 -14.77 1.96
C TYR A 198 8.76 -14.22 2.22
N ASN A 199 9.58 -14.20 1.18
CA ASN A 199 10.94 -13.69 1.27
C ASN A 199 10.95 -12.16 1.09
N ILE A 200 11.29 -11.44 2.16
CA ILE A 200 11.50 -9.99 2.15
C ILE A 200 12.99 -9.61 2.13
N ASN A 201 13.88 -10.60 2.19
CA ASN A 201 15.32 -10.35 2.17
C ASN A 201 15.86 -10.26 0.73
N ASN A 202 15.17 -9.49 -0.10
CA ASN A 202 15.53 -9.24 -1.49
C ASN A 202 15.81 -7.74 -1.72
N LYS A 203 16.55 -7.43 -2.79
CA LYS A 203 16.95 -6.05 -3.10
C LYS A 203 15.75 -5.14 -3.31
N GLU A 204 14.67 -5.65 -3.88
CA GLU A 204 13.46 -4.89 -4.20
C GLU A 204 12.77 -4.39 -2.94
N PHE A 205 12.70 -5.21 -1.91
CA PHE A 205 12.13 -4.79 -0.64
C PHE A 205 13.06 -3.82 0.12
N ILE A 206 14.34 -4.16 0.25
CA ILE A 206 15.29 -3.36 1.05
C ILE A 206 15.53 -2.00 0.38
N VAL A 207 15.93 -2.01 -0.90
CA VAL A 207 16.22 -0.78 -1.64
C VAL A 207 14.95 0.02 -1.87
N GLY A 208 13.85 -0.66 -2.24
CA GLY A 208 12.56 -0.02 -2.48
C GLY A 208 12.00 0.67 -1.23
N SER A 209 12.02 0.01 -0.07
CA SER A 209 11.57 0.60 1.20
C SER A 209 12.42 1.79 1.60
N THR A 210 13.75 1.68 1.48
CA THR A 210 14.67 2.79 1.77
C THR A 210 14.42 3.98 0.85
N ALA A 211 14.31 3.73 -0.46
CA ALA A 211 14.04 4.76 -1.46
C ALA A 211 12.66 5.43 -1.24
N LEU A 212 11.63 4.64 -0.90
CA LEU A 212 10.29 5.14 -0.62
C LEU A 212 10.27 6.06 0.60
N VAL A 213 10.90 5.67 1.69
CA VAL A 213 10.97 6.47 2.93
C VAL A 213 11.81 7.73 2.71
N LEU A 214 12.94 7.64 2.01
CA LEU A 214 13.75 8.81 1.65
C LEU A 214 12.96 9.78 0.76
N SER A 215 12.26 9.29 -0.26
CA SER A 215 11.42 10.13 -1.13
C SER A 215 10.28 10.79 -0.35
N ALA A 216 9.66 10.08 0.61
CA ALA A 216 8.65 10.66 1.49
C ALA A 216 9.22 11.79 2.37
N GLY A 217 10.40 11.61 2.94
CA GLY A 217 11.09 12.63 3.73
C GLY A 217 11.50 13.85 2.91
N LEU A 218 12.04 13.63 1.70
CA LEU A 218 12.45 14.70 0.78
C LEU A 218 11.29 15.59 0.30
N MET A 219 10.04 15.10 0.34
CA MET A 219 8.87 15.94 0.06
C MET A 219 8.75 17.16 1.00
N PHE A 220 9.27 17.06 2.23
CA PHE A 220 9.24 18.18 3.19
C PHE A 220 10.38 19.19 2.97
N ILE A 221 11.32 18.90 2.08
CA ILE A 221 12.34 19.86 1.65
C ILE A 221 11.78 20.70 0.49
N ASP A 222 11.36 21.92 0.81
CA ASP A 222 10.61 22.76 -0.12
C ASP A 222 11.53 23.61 -1.01
N ASN A 223 12.41 22.94 -1.78
CA ASN A 223 13.29 23.57 -2.74
C ASN A 223 13.50 22.68 -3.99
N ARG A 224 14.07 23.26 -5.04
CA ARG A 224 14.41 22.55 -6.29
C ARG A 224 15.36 21.37 -6.05
N PHE A 225 16.23 21.46 -5.05
CA PHE A 225 17.18 20.42 -4.73
C PHE A 225 16.48 19.15 -4.19
N GLY A 226 15.45 19.30 -3.33
CA GLY A 226 14.64 18.18 -2.86
C GLY A 226 13.96 17.43 -4.01
N PHE A 227 13.38 18.16 -4.97
CA PHE A 227 12.77 17.56 -6.16
C PHE A 227 13.81 16.84 -7.05
N LEU A 228 14.98 17.43 -7.28
CA LEU A 228 16.04 16.79 -8.05
C LEU A 228 16.52 15.50 -7.40
N LEU A 229 16.69 15.49 -6.07
CA LEU A 229 17.05 14.27 -5.34
C LEU A 229 15.98 13.17 -5.47
N GLN A 230 14.71 13.52 -5.42
CA GLN A 230 13.63 12.55 -5.65
C GLN A 230 13.67 11.97 -7.06
N CYS A 231 13.93 12.81 -8.08
CA CYS A 231 14.12 12.35 -9.46
C CYS A 231 15.32 11.40 -9.60
N VAL A 232 16.43 11.69 -8.91
CA VAL A 232 17.59 10.80 -8.88
C VAL A 232 17.26 9.46 -8.20
N ILE A 233 16.59 9.49 -7.05
CA ILE A 233 16.15 8.26 -6.36
C ILE A 233 15.25 7.42 -7.27
N LEU A 234 14.28 8.05 -7.94
CA LEU A 234 13.39 7.38 -8.88
C LEU A 234 14.18 6.74 -10.03
N ALA A 235 15.08 7.49 -10.68
CA ALA A 235 15.89 6.99 -11.79
C ALA A 235 16.78 5.82 -11.37
N VAL A 236 17.44 5.92 -10.22
CA VAL A 236 18.26 4.84 -9.67
C VAL A 236 17.41 3.61 -9.37
N THR A 237 16.23 3.79 -8.78
CA THR A 237 15.33 2.66 -8.47
C THR A 237 14.81 2.00 -9.75
N ILE A 238 14.44 2.77 -10.77
CA ILE A 238 14.07 2.23 -12.10
C ILE A 238 15.22 1.41 -12.69
N TYR A 239 16.44 1.89 -12.61
CA TYR A 239 17.62 1.17 -13.11
C TYR A 239 17.86 -0.14 -12.33
N LEU A 240 17.84 -0.10 -11.00
CA LEU A 240 18.07 -1.26 -10.13
C LEU A 240 17.00 -2.34 -10.27
N PHE A 241 15.76 -1.97 -10.62
CA PHE A 241 14.63 -2.89 -10.80
C PHE A 241 14.39 -3.24 -12.28
N SER A 242 15.36 -2.97 -13.16
CA SER A 242 15.25 -3.24 -14.60
C SER A 242 14.99 -4.72 -14.92
N ASP A 243 15.49 -5.62 -14.10
CA ASP A 243 15.25 -7.07 -14.22
C ASP A 243 13.78 -7.47 -13.98
N ILE A 244 12.98 -6.62 -13.35
CA ILE A 244 11.54 -6.84 -13.13
C ILE A 244 10.71 -6.27 -14.28
N TRP A 245 10.88 -4.98 -14.60
CA TRP A 245 9.98 -4.31 -15.52
C TRP A 245 10.34 -4.52 -17.00
N LEU A 246 11.62 -4.73 -17.37
CA LEU A 246 12.03 -4.95 -18.75
C LEU A 246 11.39 -6.19 -19.40
N PRO A 247 11.33 -7.36 -18.74
CA PRO A 247 10.65 -8.53 -19.32
C PRO A 247 9.15 -8.28 -19.55
N ILE A 248 8.49 -7.54 -18.66
CA ILE A 248 7.07 -7.20 -18.76
C ILE A 248 6.84 -6.32 -19.99
N VAL A 249 7.62 -5.24 -20.13
CA VAL A 249 7.52 -4.33 -21.29
C VAL A 249 7.79 -5.05 -22.61
N ARG A 250 8.84 -5.89 -22.66
CA ARG A 250 9.16 -6.68 -23.87
C ARG A 250 8.02 -7.63 -24.26
N LYS A 251 7.36 -8.25 -23.28
CA LYS A 251 6.21 -9.13 -23.53
C LYS A 251 5.02 -8.35 -24.10
N ILE A 252 4.73 -7.17 -23.54
CA ILE A 252 3.63 -6.30 -24.02
C ILE A 252 3.90 -5.81 -25.45
N LEU A 253 5.13 -5.41 -25.77
CA LEU A 253 5.50 -4.96 -27.10
C LEU A 253 5.41 -6.08 -28.15
N LYS A 254 5.77 -7.32 -27.78
CA LYS A 254 5.61 -8.50 -28.66
C LYS A 254 4.14 -8.86 -28.92
N LEU A 255 3.24 -8.54 -27.99
CA LEU A 255 1.80 -8.77 -28.18
C LEU A 255 1.14 -7.71 -29.07
N LYS A 256 1.68 -6.48 -29.11
CA LYS A 256 1.20 -5.41 -30.00
C LYS A 256 1.69 -5.51 -31.45
N GLY A 257 2.71 -6.34 -31.70
CA GLY A 257 3.27 -6.55 -33.04
C GLY A 257 2.72 -7.81 -33.74
N ARG A 258 1.72 -8.43 -33.16
CA ARG A 258 0.91 -9.52 -33.76
C ARG A 258 -0.51 -9.04 -34.01
#